data_5afc2260bd6660118e398717b2dac078
#
_entry.id   5afc2260bd6660118e398717b2dac078
#
_cell.length_a   1.000
_cell.length_b   1.000
_cell.length_c   1.000
_cell.angle_alpha   90.00
_cell.angle_beta   90.00
_cell.angle_gamma   90.00
#
_symmetry.space_group_name_H-M   'P 1'
#
loop_
_entity.id
_entity.type
_entity.pdbx_description
1 polymer ?
#
loop_
_entity_poly.entity_id
_entity_poly.type
_entity_poly.pdbx_seq_one_letter_code
_entity_poly.pdbx_strand_id
1 'polypeptide(L)'
;RVATLRGEFTEIGFKPMLPYYLLMSLPGETDLSYLIFQPFNPENRPNMQSFLVADADPENYGQLIDFRLPKGEFVDGPSQVATRINQDPDISQIFTLLDQQGSSVIKGNLFVVPINQSILYYQPIYLQGEQNPLPEFKFVVVVFQDRIIMEESLSEALESIFGGDFAS
;
A
#
# COMPACT_ATOMS: atom_id res chain seq x y z
N ARG A 1 -24.41 1.73 6.01
CA ARG A 1 -24.06 1.84 4.58
C ARG A 1 -22.63 1.36 4.46
N VAL A 2 -22.43 0.31 3.69
CA VAL A 2 -21.11 -0.23 3.40
C VAL A 2 -20.37 0.78 2.52
N ALA A 3 -19.22 1.28 2.98
CA ALA A 3 -18.35 2.11 2.15
C ALA A 3 -17.82 1.24 1.01
N THR A 4 -17.96 1.70 -0.22
CA THR A 4 -17.40 1.01 -1.37
C THR A 4 -15.95 1.45 -1.55
N LEU A 5 -15.02 0.51 -1.45
CA LEU A 5 -13.63 0.73 -1.81
C LEU A 5 -13.51 0.96 -3.30
N ARG A 6 -12.90 2.08 -3.65
CA ARG A 6 -12.45 2.32 -5.01
C ARG A 6 -10.93 2.18 -5.03
N GLY A 7 -10.46 1.05 -5.52
CA GLY A 7 -9.05 0.84 -5.85
C GLY A 7 -8.73 1.37 -7.23
N GLU A 8 -7.48 1.29 -7.58
CA GLU A 8 -6.81 1.77 -8.79
C GLU A 8 -7.66 2.26 -9.96
N PHE A 9 -7.31 3.45 -10.46
CA PHE A 9 -7.75 3.94 -11.77
C PHE A 9 -7.13 3.06 -12.85
N THR A 10 -7.92 2.22 -13.47
CA THR A 10 -7.60 1.69 -14.81
C THR A 10 -8.34 2.53 -15.83
N GLU A 11 -7.87 2.60 -17.06
CA GLU A 11 -8.50 3.33 -18.17
C GLU A 11 -9.98 2.97 -18.40
N ILE A 12 -10.52 1.97 -17.73
CA ILE A 12 -11.85 1.39 -17.91
C ILE A 12 -12.72 1.45 -16.63
N GLY A 13 -12.32 2.20 -15.60
CA GLY A 13 -13.14 2.40 -14.39
C GLY A 13 -12.49 2.00 -13.06
N PHE A 14 -13.18 2.31 -11.97
CA PHE A 14 -12.72 2.02 -10.63
C PHE A 14 -12.79 0.51 -10.32
N LYS A 15 -11.66 -0.10 -9.99
CA LYS A 15 -11.65 -1.44 -9.39
C LYS A 15 -11.73 -1.32 -7.87
N PRO A 16 -12.57 -2.12 -7.20
CA PRO A 16 -12.51 -2.20 -5.74
C PRO A 16 -11.16 -2.80 -5.34
N MET A 17 -10.54 -2.21 -4.30
CA MET A 17 -9.35 -2.79 -3.70
C MET A 17 -9.72 -4.12 -3.04
N LEU A 18 -9.01 -5.18 -3.38
CA LEU A 18 -9.24 -6.49 -2.77
C LEU A 18 -8.63 -6.55 -1.37
N PRO A 19 -9.21 -7.35 -0.46
CA PRO A 19 -8.57 -7.65 0.81
C PRO A 19 -7.20 -8.30 0.60
N TYR A 20 -6.26 -8.03 1.49
CA TYR A 20 -4.93 -8.62 1.47
C TYR A 20 -4.52 -9.09 2.86
N TYR A 21 -3.57 -10.02 2.87
CA TYR A 21 -3.05 -10.59 4.11
C TYR A 21 -1.87 -9.78 4.61
N LEU A 22 -1.84 -9.55 5.93
CA LEU A 22 -0.71 -8.95 6.66
C LEU A 22 -0.40 -9.81 7.88
N LEU A 23 0.89 -9.91 8.20
CA LEU A 23 1.36 -10.40 9.48
C LEU A 23 1.84 -9.19 10.28
N MET A 24 1.07 -8.80 11.28
CA MET A 24 1.36 -7.63 12.10
C MET A 24 0.71 -7.73 13.48
N SER A 25 1.18 -6.93 14.42
CA SER A 25 0.51 -6.75 15.71
C SER A 25 -0.62 -5.73 15.58
N LEU A 26 -1.78 -6.04 16.14
CA LEU A 26 -2.88 -5.08 16.25
C LEU A 26 -2.52 -3.94 17.21
N PRO A 27 -3.11 -2.75 17.05
CA PRO A 27 -2.90 -1.65 17.98
C PRO A 27 -3.22 -2.06 19.43
N GLY A 28 -2.22 -1.99 20.31
CA GLY A 28 -2.33 -2.41 21.72
C GLY A 28 -1.95 -3.86 22.00
N GLU A 29 -1.62 -4.64 20.99
CA GLU A 29 -1.13 -6.02 21.11
C GLU A 29 0.38 -6.10 20.82
N THR A 30 1.04 -7.08 21.40
CA THR A 30 2.49 -7.34 21.18
C THR A 30 2.74 -8.52 20.26
N ASP A 31 1.79 -9.42 20.16
CA ASP A 31 1.91 -10.64 19.37
C ASP A 31 1.55 -10.38 17.91
N LEU A 32 2.25 -11.06 17.01
CA LEU A 32 1.97 -11.01 15.58
C LEU A 32 0.76 -11.90 15.29
N SER A 33 -0.22 -11.34 14.60
CA SER A 33 -1.41 -12.04 14.12
C SER A 33 -1.46 -12.06 12.60
N TYR A 34 -2.01 -13.14 12.04
CA TYR A 34 -2.23 -13.27 10.61
C TYR A 34 -3.61 -12.67 10.27
N LEU A 35 -3.58 -11.50 9.64
CA LEU A 35 -4.75 -10.66 9.46
C LEU A 35 -5.13 -10.53 7.99
N ILE A 36 -6.43 -10.48 7.72
CA ILE A 36 -6.97 -10.02 6.44
C ILE A 36 -7.35 -8.55 6.60
N PHE A 37 -6.82 -7.70 5.76
CA PHE A 37 -6.92 -6.27 5.87
C PHE A 37 -7.69 -5.66 4.70
N GLN A 38 -8.62 -4.74 4.99
CA GLN A 38 -9.43 -4.08 3.99
C GLN A 38 -9.64 -2.59 4.35
N PRO A 39 -9.00 -1.64 3.64
CA PRO A 39 -9.25 -0.22 3.84
C PRO A 39 -10.58 0.23 3.21
N PHE A 40 -11.20 1.26 3.80
CA PHE A 40 -12.47 1.83 3.34
C PHE A 40 -12.43 3.34 3.21
N ASN A 41 -12.91 3.81 2.06
CA ASN A 41 -13.19 5.22 1.82
C ASN A 41 -14.71 5.44 1.80
N PRO A 42 -15.22 6.57 2.28
CA PRO A 42 -16.61 6.93 2.05
C PRO A 42 -16.92 7.09 0.57
N GLU A 43 -18.15 6.86 0.20
CA GLU A 43 -18.62 7.15 -1.16
C GLU A 43 -18.35 8.63 -1.52
N ASN A 44 -17.74 8.85 -2.67
CA ASN A 44 -17.37 10.18 -3.20
C ASN A 44 -16.33 10.97 -2.37
N ARG A 45 -15.62 10.32 -1.47
CA ARG A 45 -14.49 10.92 -0.75
C ARG A 45 -13.23 10.09 -0.96
N PRO A 46 -12.12 10.71 -1.36
CA PRO A 46 -10.88 9.98 -1.62
C PRO A 46 -10.14 9.57 -0.33
N ASN A 47 -10.39 10.26 0.79
CA ASN A 47 -9.72 10.00 2.06
C ASN A 47 -10.24 8.72 2.72
N MET A 48 -9.33 7.95 3.28
CA MET A 48 -9.65 6.76 4.06
C MET A 48 -10.31 7.14 5.40
N GLN A 49 -11.34 6.40 5.80
CA GLN A 49 -12.04 6.63 7.06
C GLN A 49 -11.92 5.49 8.05
N SER A 50 -11.78 4.28 7.56
CA SER A 50 -11.63 3.09 8.39
C SER A 50 -10.94 1.98 7.64
N PHE A 51 -10.54 0.97 8.37
CA PHE A 51 -10.13 -0.30 7.82
C PHE A 51 -10.74 -1.44 8.64
N LEU A 52 -11.17 -2.46 7.95
CA LEU A 52 -11.68 -3.69 8.52
C LEU A 52 -10.56 -4.71 8.56
N VAL A 53 -10.41 -5.35 9.70
CA VAL A 53 -9.45 -6.43 9.91
C VAL A 53 -10.22 -7.68 10.27
N ALA A 54 -9.93 -8.79 9.60
CA ALA A 54 -10.38 -10.11 9.99
C ALA A 54 -9.19 -10.89 10.55
N ASP A 55 -9.34 -11.40 11.76
CA ASP A 55 -8.34 -12.28 12.36
C ASP A 55 -8.44 -13.66 11.71
N ALA A 56 -7.32 -14.15 11.21
CA ALA A 56 -7.19 -15.46 10.57
C ALA A 56 -6.46 -16.48 11.45
N ASP A 57 -6.05 -16.09 12.66
CA ASP A 57 -5.45 -17.01 13.62
C ASP A 57 -6.50 -17.96 14.21
N PRO A 58 -6.14 -19.23 14.49
CA PRO A 58 -7.11 -20.24 14.91
C PRO A 58 -7.92 -19.88 16.16
N GLU A 59 -7.31 -19.16 17.11
CA GLU A 59 -7.94 -18.80 18.39
C GLU A 59 -9.03 -17.73 18.22
N ASN A 60 -8.84 -16.82 17.25
CA ASN A 60 -9.73 -15.67 17.01
C ASN A 60 -10.38 -15.70 15.63
N TYR A 61 -10.31 -16.85 14.96
CA TYR A 61 -10.71 -16.98 13.56
C TYR A 61 -12.11 -16.41 13.29
N GLY A 62 -12.14 -15.48 12.33
CA GLY A 62 -13.38 -14.84 11.88
C GLY A 62 -13.83 -13.66 12.72
N GLN A 63 -13.07 -13.22 13.72
CA GLN A 63 -13.34 -11.93 14.39
C GLN A 63 -13.10 -10.79 13.38
N LEU A 64 -14.06 -9.87 13.34
CA LEU A 64 -14.00 -8.67 12.52
C LEU A 64 -13.85 -7.44 13.42
N ILE A 65 -12.81 -6.67 13.17
CA ILE A 65 -12.50 -5.46 13.91
C ILE A 65 -12.55 -4.27 12.94
N ASP A 66 -13.42 -3.29 13.23
CA ASP A 66 -13.52 -2.03 12.47
C ASP A 66 -12.70 -0.95 13.18
N PHE A 67 -11.54 -0.63 12.61
CA PHE A 67 -10.70 0.47 13.07
C PHE A 67 -11.10 1.76 12.35
N ARG A 68 -11.62 2.69 13.12
CA ARG A 68 -12.04 4.00 12.61
C ARG A 68 -10.96 5.03 12.87
N LEU A 69 -10.58 5.73 11.82
CA LEU A 69 -9.67 6.85 11.94
C LEU A 69 -10.34 8.03 12.69
N PRO A 70 -9.59 8.79 13.49
CA PRO A 70 -10.12 9.92 14.23
C PRO A 70 -10.80 10.93 13.31
N LYS A 71 -11.91 11.51 13.78
CA LYS A 71 -12.60 12.56 13.04
C LYS A 71 -11.71 13.81 12.96
N GLY A 72 -11.54 14.32 11.75
CA GLY A 72 -10.73 15.54 11.51
C GLY A 72 -9.30 15.25 11.06
N GLU A 73 -8.85 13.99 11.11
CA GLU A 73 -7.61 13.58 10.45
C GLU A 73 -7.90 13.22 8.99
N PHE A 74 -7.12 13.82 8.09
CA PHE A 74 -7.19 13.52 6.68
C PHE A 74 -6.11 12.49 6.34
N VAL A 75 -6.53 11.24 6.22
CA VAL A 75 -5.65 10.15 5.79
C VAL A 75 -5.93 9.87 4.33
N ASP A 76 -4.88 9.91 3.51
CA ASP A 76 -5.00 9.64 2.09
C ASP A 76 -5.57 8.24 1.86
N GLY A 77 -6.56 8.13 1.00
CA GLY A 77 -7.02 6.83 0.54
C GLY A 77 -6.05 6.24 -0.49
N PRO A 78 -6.12 4.92 -0.73
CA PRO A 78 -5.21 4.24 -1.66
C PRO A 78 -5.13 4.89 -3.05
N SER A 79 -6.25 5.38 -3.60
CA SER A 79 -6.27 6.06 -4.90
C SER A 79 -5.54 7.41 -4.91
N GLN A 80 -5.58 8.16 -3.79
CA GLN A 80 -4.82 9.39 -3.67
C GLN A 80 -3.33 9.11 -3.63
N VAL A 81 -2.93 8.12 -2.84
CA VAL A 81 -1.51 7.70 -2.74
C VAL A 81 -1.01 7.21 -4.09
N ALA A 82 -1.76 6.36 -4.79
CA ALA A 82 -1.38 5.91 -6.13
C ALA A 82 -1.23 7.09 -7.11
N THR A 83 -2.10 8.10 -7.02
CA THR A 83 -1.98 9.32 -7.82
C THR A 83 -0.71 10.10 -7.47
N ARG A 84 -0.40 10.27 -6.18
CA ARG A 84 0.83 10.94 -5.74
C ARG A 84 2.09 10.24 -6.25
N ILE A 85 2.14 8.91 -6.15
CA ILE A 85 3.26 8.11 -6.69
C ILE A 85 3.42 8.34 -8.19
N ASN A 86 2.32 8.33 -8.95
CA ASN A 86 2.37 8.51 -10.39
C ASN A 86 2.74 9.93 -10.82
N GLN A 87 2.49 10.93 -9.97
CA GLN A 87 2.81 12.33 -10.22
C GLN A 87 4.17 12.75 -9.68
N ASP A 88 4.84 11.88 -8.93
CA ASP A 88 6.20 12.14 -8.45
C ASP A 88 7.16 12.20 -9.64
N PRO A 89 7.90 13.34 -9.81
CA PRO A 89 8.72 13.54 -10.99
C PRO A 89 9.86 12.53 -11.14
N ASP A 90 10.49 12.17 -10.03
CA ASP A 90 11.64 11.27 -10.03
C ASP A 90 11.21 9.84 -10.35
N ILE A 91 10.12 9.39 -9.73
CA ILE A 91 9.55 8.06 -9.97
C ILE A 91 9.00 7.95 -11.40
N SER A 92 8.27 8.95 -11.87
CA SER A 92 7.70 8.94 -13.22
C SER A 92 8.77 8.96 -14.31
N GLN A 93 9.88 9.66 -14.09
CA GLN A 93 11.04 9.64 -14.98
C GLN A 93 11.67 8.24 -15.06
N ILE A 94 11.86 7.59 -13.92
CA ILE A 94 12.43 6.24 -13.87
C ILE A 94 11.51 5.24 -14.57
N PHE A 95 10.20 5.28 -14.30
CA PHE A 95 9.24 4.41 -14.99
C PHE A 95 9.26 4.60 -16.51
N THR A 96 9.30 5.85 -16.96
CA THR A 96 9.40 6.15 -18.40
C THR A 96 10.67 5.58 -19.04
N LEU A 97 11.80 5.71 -18.36
CA LEU A 97 13.08 5.15 -18.86
C LEU A 97 13.05 3.62 -18.92
N LEU A 98 12.45 2.97 -17.92
CA LEU A 98 12.35 1.52 -17.86
C LEU A 98 11.40 0.97 -18.94
N ASP A 99 10.28 1.63 -19.20
CA ASP A 99 9.33 1.24 -20.25
C ASP A 99 9.92 1.42 -21.67
N GLN A 100 10.85 2.33 -21.86
CA GLN A 100 11.49 2.58 -23.18
C GLN A 100 12.56 1.56 -23.56
N GLN A 101 13.06 0.77 -22.62
CA GLN A 101 14.21 -0.13 -22.85
C GLN A 101 13.80 -1.59 -23.20
N GLY A 102 12.61 -1.80 -23.73
CA GLY A 102 12.10 -3.15 -24.06
C GLY A 102 11.67 -3.95 -22.84
N SER A 103 11.28 -3.26 -21.78
CA SER A 103 10.64 -3.80 -20.58
C SER A 103 9.38 -3.03 -20.27
N SER A 104 8.49 -3.62 -19.50
CA SER A 104 7.27 -3.00 -18.99
C SER A 104 7.31 -2.91 -17.48
N VAL A 105 6.95 -1.75 -16.95
CA VAL A 105 6.81 -1.54 -15.50
C VAL A 105 5.46 -2.08 -15.05
N ILE A 106 5.48 -3.07 -14.16
CA ILE A 106 4.29 -3.62 -13.53
C ILE A 106 4.22 -3.14 -12.09
N LYS A 107 3.19 -2.38 -11.78
CA LYS A 107 2.90 -1.94 -10.41
C LYS A 107 2.13 -3.03 -9.69
N GLY A 108 2.68 -3.51 -8.59
CA GLY A 108 1.98 -4.44 -7.70
C GLY A 108 0.87 -3.75 -6.91
N ASN A 109 0.23 -4.49 -6.02
CA ASN A 109 -0.80 -3.94 -5.16
C ASN A 109 -0.22 -2.86 -4.23
N LEU A 110 -0.98 -1.80 -4.02
CA LEU A 110 -0.68 -0.82 -2.98
C LEU A 110 -1.17 -1.37 -1.64
N PHE A 111 -0.25 -1.52 -0.70
CA PHE A 111 -0.56 -1.97 0.66
C PHE A 111 -0.68 -0.76 1.59
N VAL A 112 -1.64 -0.83 2.48
CA VAL A 112 -1.90 0.17 3.53
C VAL A 112 -1.61 -0.49 4.87
N VAL A 113 -0.64 0.02 5.60
CA VAL A 113 -0.19 -0.57 6.87
C VAL A 113 -0.31 0.45 7.98
N PRO A 114 -1.18 0.25 8.97
CA PRO A 114 -1.24 1.11 10.14
C PRO A 114 0.02 0.90 11.00
N ILE A 115 0.68 2.00 11.35
CA ILE A 115 1.85 2.02 12.23
C ILE A 115 1.60 3.04 13.34
N ASN A 116 1.37 2.58 14.55
CA ASN A 116 0.99 3.42 15.68
C ASN A 116 -0.22 4.31 15.35
N GLN A 117 -0.04 5.63 15.29
CA GLN A 117 -1.08 6.61 14.96
C GLN A 117 -0.96 7.14 13.51
N SER A 118 -0.23 6.44 12.67
CA SER A 118 0.05 6.84 11.29
C SER A 118 -0.19 5.68 10.33
N ILE A 119 -0.23 5.99 9.05
CA ILE A 119 -0.38 5.00 7.98
C ILE A 119 0.85 5.04 7.10
N LEU A 120 1.43 3.88 6.87
CA LEU A 120 2.45 3.61 5.86
C LEU A 120 1.78 3.00 4.64
N TYR A 121 2.20 3.42 3.46
CA TYR A 121 1.81 2.78 2.21
C TYR A 121 3.05 2.25 1.53
N TYR A 122 2.94 1.08 0.92
CA TYR A 122 4.02 0.59 0.06
C TYR A 122 3.47 -0.13 -1.16
N GLN A 123 4.19 0.00 -2.26
CA GLN A 123 3.84 -0.60 -3.55
C GLN A 123 5.08 -1.25 -4.16
N PRO A 124 5.10 -2.58 -4.34
CA PRO A 124 6.18 -3.24 -5.05
C PRO A 124 6.08 -2.95 -6.55
N ILE A 125 7.23 -2.77 -7.17
CA ILE A 125 7.38 -2.51 -8.60
C ILE A 125 8.17 -3.65 -9.23
N TYR A 126 7.61 -4.20 -10.29
CA TYR A 126 8.21 -5.29 -11.05
C TYR A 126 8.55 -4.84 -12.46
N LEU A 127 9.54 -5.47 -13.06
CA LEU A 127 9.87 -5.32 -14.47
C LEU A 127 9.58 -6.63 -15.19
N GLN A 128 8.98 -6.52 -16.36
CA GLN A 128 8.76 -7.63 -17.27
C GLN A 128 9.44 -7.32 -18.60
N GLY A 129 10.44 -8.11 -18.97
CA GLY A 129 11.12 -7.99 -20.26
C GLY A 129 10.28 -8.55 -21.40
N GLU A 130 10.42 -8.00 -22.62
CA GLU A 130 9.72 -8.52 -23.81
C GLU A 130 10.03 -9.99 -24.10
N GLN A 131 11.25 -10.43 -23.80
CA GLN A 131 11.71 -11.81 -24.03
C GLN A 131 11.53 -12.74 -22.82
N ASN A 132 11.30 -12.17 -21.63
CA ASN A 132 11.06 -12.89 -20.39
C ASN A 132 9.71 -12.49 -19.80
N PRO A 133 8.65 -13.31 -19.96
CA PRO A 133 7.30 -12.95 -19.52
C PRO A 133 7.12 -12.98 -17.98
N LEU A 134 8.14 -13.41 -17.22
CA LEU A 134 8.06 -13.45 -15.76
C LEU A 134 8.43 -12.08 -15.18
N PRO A 135 7.52 -11.42 -14.43
CA PRO A 135 7.84 -10.18 -13.74
C PRO A 135 8.90 -10.41 -12.65
N GLU A 136 9.93 -9.59 -12.62
CA GLU A 136 10.97 -9.60 -11.60
C GLU A 136 10.79 -8.38 -10.69
N PHE A 137 10.86 -8.59 -9.37
CA PHE A 137 10.83 -7.49 -8.41
C PHE A 137 12.05 -6.57 -8.63
N LYS A 138 11.81 -5.26 -8.68
CA LYS A 138 12.88 -4.29 -8.95
C LYS A 138 12.97 -3.19 -7.89
N PHE A 139 11.84 -2.63 -7.49
CA PHE A 139 11.77 -1.53 -6.54
C PHE A 139 10.58 -1.68 -5.61
N VAL A 140 10.63 -0.99 -4.50
CA VAL A 140 9.45 -0.69 -3.68
C VAL A 140 9.32 0.82 -3.55
N VAL A 141 8.10 1.30 -3.74
CA VAL A 141 7.74 2.68 -3.41
C VAL A 141 7.09 2.68 -2.05
N VAL A 142 7.60 3.50 -1.14
CA VAL A 142 7.06 3.68 0.22
C VAL A 142 6.60 5.13 0.37
N VAL A 143 5.39 5.30 0.90
CA VAL A 143 4.81 6.62 1.19
C VAL A 143 4.48 6.69 2.67
N PHE A 144 5.00 7.69 3.31
CA PHE A 144 4.72 8.00 4.72
C PHE A 144 4.58 9.50 4.89
N GLN A 145 3.40 9.95 5.29
CA GLN A 145 3.05 11.36 5.33
C GLN A 145 3.29 12.04 3.97
N ASP A 146 4.14 13.07 3.92
CA ASP A 146 4.45 13.81 2.68
C ASP A 146 5.65 13.25 1.91
N ARG A 147 6.32 12.23 2.46
CA ARG A 147 7.51 11.62 1.85
C ARG A 147 7.13 10.46 0.95
N ILE A 148 7.72 10.44 -0.24
CA ILE A 148 7.65 9.34 -1.21
C ILE A 148 9.08 8.91 -1.48
N ILE A 149 9.38 7.64 -1.27
CA ILE A 149 10.73 7.06 -1.44
C ILE A 149 10.59 5.82 -2.31
N MET A 150 11.51 5.66 -3.25
CA MET A 150 11.65 4.45 -4.06
C MET A 150 13.05 3.88 -3.92
N GLU A 151 13.14 2.63 -3.49
CA GLU A 151 14.39 1.92 -3.24
C GLU A 151 14.33 0.49 -3.78
N GLU A 152 15.49 -0.18 -3.83
CA GLU A 152 15.57 -1.57 -4.29
C GLU A 152 15.05 -2.58 -3.26
N SER A 153 14.95 -2.20 -2.01
CA SER A 153 14.40 -3.02 -0.93
C SER A 153 13.52 -2.24 0.03
N LEU A 154 12.62 -2.94 0.72
CA LEU A 154 11.78 -2.33 1.75
C LEU A 154 12.62 -1.82 2.93
N SER A 155 13.67 -2.54 3.33
CA SER A 155 14.58 -2.11 4.40
C SER A 155 15.22 -0.76 4.07
N GLU A 156 15.80 -0.60 2.88
CA GLU A 156 16.41 0.67 2.45
C GLU A 156 15.38 1.81 2.44
N ALA A 157 14.17 1.54 1.94
CA ALA A 157 13.11 2.55 1.93
C ALA A 157 12.68 2.96 3.35
N LEU A 158 12.60 2.02 4.29
CA LEU A 158 12.29 2.31 5.69
C LEU A 158 13.44 3.05 6.39
N GLU A 159 14.70 2.69 6.12
CA GLU A 159 15.87 3.42 6.60
C GLU A 159 15.87 4.87 6.10
N SER A 160 15.60 5.07 4.81
CA SER A 160 15.49 6.39 4.22
C SER A 160 14.36 7.24 4.82
N ILE A 161 13.25 6.62 5.25
CA ILE A 161 12.12 7.32 5.86
C ILE A 161 12.34 7.58 7.36
N PHE A 162 12.78 6.59 8.11
CA PHE A 162 12.81 6.64 9.58
C PHE A 162 14.21 6.83 10.16
N GLY A 163 15.27 6.66 9.37
CA GLY A 163 16.65 6.89 9.80
C GLY A 163 17.18 5.84 10.78
N GLY A 164 16.79 4.59 10.64
CA GLY A 164 17.23 3.46 11.46
C GLY A 164 17.83 2.33 10.62
N ASP A 165 18.44 1.34 11.27
CA ASP A 165 18.88 0.10 10.65
C ASP A 165 17.73 -0.94 10.80
N PHE A 166 17.07 -1.25 9.69
CA PHE A 166 15.98 -2.22 9.59
C PHE A 166 16.40 -3.53 8.92
N ALA A 167 17.71 -3.71 8.68
CA ALA A 167 18.30 -4.89 8.04
C ALA A 167 18.66 -5.98 9.06
N SER A 168 17.70 -6.46 9.86
CA SER A 168 17.96 -7.59 10.80
C SER A 168 16.93 -8.68 10.67
#